data_2a86d70052cd65a6f773dcc9b1853c98
#
_entry.id   2a86d70052cd65a6f773dcc9b1853c98
#
_cell.length_a   1.000
_cell.length_b   1.000
_cell.length_c   1.000
_cell.angle_alpha   90.00
_cell.angle_beta   90.00
_cell.angle_gamma   90.00
#
_symmetry.space_group_name_H-M   'P 1'
#
loop_
_entity.id
_entity.type
_entity.pdbx_description
1 polymer ?
#
loop_
_entity_poly.entity_id
_entity_poly.type
_entity_poly.pdbx_seq_one_letter_code
_entity_poly.pdbx_strand_id
1 'polypeptide(L)'
;SFYSTEPPQGRFEVSLLRPVPSNIMADIHNARATVPFVRHLRRMGVSPLHLSNLDLHEHPDYLQSVKVLILTGHDEYWTAEMRQAVDQFLERGGRLAVFAGNVCWWKINVRGPRLLVNKSGENTTDPEYQDTGNWYQPWIHHPVQATFGLTNHVGGYAVPYFWSLDDALKRGVSQADYESAYAITVTAPGHRIFRETGLKSGDRFGLDSLLVDFEPDTVPLHPDGSPTSSEMKAFPATLQVLGTAMVVNPYFTAVDGTKGRVVTNGVLTEHTTPAGGRVLHFGTSGWFGALDVDDVVPSLIFRNAIAYLAE
;
A
#
# COMPACT_ATOMS: atom_id res chain seq x y z
N SER A 1 -13.70 -17.08 0.08
CA SER A 1 -13.16 -15.75 0.39
C SER A 1 -12.78 -15.67 1.86
N PHE A 2 -11.75 -14.92 2.19
CA PHE A 2 -11.41 -14.59 3.58
C PHE A 2 -12.40 -13.62 4.26
N TYR A 3 -13.45 -13.22 3.55
CA TYR A 3 -14.48 -12.29 4.02
C TYR A 3 -15.90 -12.86 3.97
N SER A 4 -16.10 -14.10 3.50
CA SER A 4 -17.45 -14.60 3.17
C SER A 4 -18.25 -15.17 4.33
N THR A 5 -17.63 -15.51 5.45
CA THR A 5 -18.28 -16.02 6.67
C THR A 5 -17.34 -15.78 7.85
N GLU A 6 -17.88 -15.54 9.05
CA GLU A 6 -17.08 -15.57 10.27
C GLU A 6 -16.90 -17.05 10.69
N PRO A 7 -15.72 -17.63 10.42
CA PRO A 7 -15.47 -19.00 10.85
C PRO A 7 -15.30 -19.04 12.37
N PRO A 8 -15.54 -20.19 12.98
CA PRO A 8 -15.27 -20.38 14.39
C PRO A 8 -13.85 -19.94 14.74
N GLN A 9 -13.69 -19.11 15.76
CA GLN A 9 -12.41 -18.64 16.29
C GLN A 9 -11.56 -17.75 15.33
N GLY A 10 -12.18 -17.11 14.31
CA GLY A 10 -11.46 -16.20 13.42
C GLY A 10 -10.43 -16.86 12.50
N ARG A 11 -10.45 -18.18 12.32
CA ARG A 11 -9.53 -18.94 11.46
C ARG A 11 -10.13 -19.13 10.07
N PHE A 12 -9.44 -18.65 9.05
CA PHE A 12 -9.91 -18.67 7.67
C PHE A 12 -9.02 -19.56 6.81
N GLU A 13 -9.67 -20.30 5.93
CA GLU A 13 -9.02 -21.13 4.91
C GLU A 13 -9.59 -20.79 3.53
N VAL A 14 -8.72 -20.68 2.52
CA VAL A 14 -9.11 -20.50 1.12
C VAL A 14 -8.32 -21.48 0.26
N SER A 15 -9.04 -22.23 -0.58
CA SER A 15 -8.41 -23.13 -1.54
C SER A 15 -7.93 -22.40 -2.79
N LEU A 16 -6.71 -22.70 -3.25
CA LEU A 16 -6.19 -22.30 -4.56
C LEU A 16 -6.84 -23.07 -5.71
N LEU A 17 -7.39 -24.26 -5.43
CA LEU A 17 -8.03 -25.14 -6.43
C LEU A 17 -9.51 -24.79 -6.68
N ARG A 18 -9.96 -23.63 -6.31
CA ARG A 18 -11.33 -23.18 -6.54
C ARG A 18 -11.50 -22.61 -7.95
N PRO A 19 -12.65 -22.82 -8.59
CA PRO A 19 -12.94 -22.13 -9.85
C PRO A 19 -13.04 -20.62 -9.59
N VAL A 20 -12.48 -19.85 -10.51
CA VAL A 20 -12.65 -18.40 -10.54
C VAL A 20 -13.95 -18.11 -11.32
N PRO A 21 -14.99 -17.53 -10.71
CA PRO A 21 -16.22 -17.21 -11.43
C PRO A 21 -15.94 -16.25 -12.60
N SER A 22 -16.58 -16.47 -13.74
CA SER A 22 -16.39 -15.63 -14.93
C SER A 22 -16.76 -14.16 -14.73
N ASN A 23 -17.66 -13.88 -13.78
CA ASN A 23 -18.08 -12.52 -13.42
C ASN A 23 -17.10 -11.82 -12.46
N ILE A 24 -16.13 -12.54 -11.92
CA ILE A 24 -15.03 -11.93 -11.14
C ILE A 24 -14.24 -10.92 -11.96
N MET A 25 -14.37 -10.95 -13.30
CA MET A 25 -13.85 -9.91 -14.17
C MET A 25 -14.45 -8.52 -13.92
N ALA A 26 -15.57 -8.44 -13.20
CA ALA A 26 -16.14 -7.16 -12.76
C ALA A 26 -15.57 -6.65 -11.43
N ASP A 27 -15.02 -7.55 -10.60
CA ASP A 27 -14.55 -7.27 -9.26
C ASP A 27 -13.02 -7.41 -9.14
N ILE A 28 -12.31 -7.08 -10.23
CA ILE A 28 -10.88 -7.34 -10.33
C ILE A 28 -10.09 -6.10 -9.95
N HIS A 29 -9.99 -5.84 -8.68
CA HIS A 29 -9.01 -4.88 -8.23
C HIS A 29 -7.58 -5.26 -8.65
N ASN A 30 -7.23 -6.55 -8.75
CA ASN A 30 -5.85 -6.98 -9.03
C ASN A 30 -5.53 -7.16 -10.52
N ALA A 31 -6.30 -7.89 -11.32
CA ALA A 31 -5.96 -8.05 -12.74
C ALA A 31 -6.18 -6.76 -13.54
N ARG A 32 -7.23 -6.00 -13.28
CA ARG A 32 -7.42 -4.65 -13.85
C ARG A 32 -6.36 -3.69 -13.34
N ALA A 33 -5.98 -3.77 -12.07
CA ALA A 33 -4.98 -2.90 -11.47
C ALA A 33 -3.61 -3.03 -12.13
N THR A 34 -3.24 -4.19 -12.67
CA THR A 34 -1.91 -4.39 -13.30
C THR A 34 -1.85 -3.93 -14.75
N VAL A 35 -2.95 -4.03 -15.51
CA VAL A 35 -2.97 -3.74 -16.96
C VAL A 35 -2.54 -2.30 -17.30
N PRO A 36 -3.01 -1.24 -16.63
CA PRO A 36 -2.54 0.13 -16.91
C PRO A 36 -1.03 0.31 -16.72
N PHE A 37 -0.47 -0.28 -15.68
CA PHE A 37 0.99 -0.23 -15.43
C PHE A 37 1.78 -0.89 -16.55
N VAL A 38 1.37 -2.08 -16.98
CA VAL A 38 2.01 -2.79 -18.10
C VAL A 38 1.93 -1.98 -19.39
N ARG A 39 0.79 -1.36 -19.66
CA ARG A 39 0.59 -0.49 -20.83
C ARG A 39 1.55 0.70 -20.80
N HIS A 40 1.69 1.38 -19.66
CA HIS A 40 2.62 2.50 -19.49
C HIS A 40 4.08 2.06 -19.61
N LEU A 41 4.48 0.94 -18.99
CA LEU A 41 5.82 0.38 -19.12
C LEU A 41 6.17 0.06 -20.58
N ARG A 42 5.25 -0.55 -21.33
CA ARG A 42 5.43 -0.82 -22.76
C ARG A 42 5.59 0.45 -23.60
N ARG A 43 4.84 1.52 -23.30
CA ARG A 43 5.03 2.84 -23.93
C ARG A 43 6.41 3.43 -23.64
N MET A 44 7.03 3.08 -22.51
CA MET A 44 8.40 3.44 -22.17
C MET A 44 9.46 2.50 -22.80
N GLY A 45 9.06 1.50 -23.58
CA GLY A 45 9.95 0.49 -24.16
C GLY A 45 10.38 -0.61 -23.16
N VAL A 46 9.72 -0.71 -22.01
CA VAL A 46 10.02 -1.70 -20.98
C VAL A 46 9.07 -2.90 -21.13
N SER A 47 9.64 -4.10 -21.17
CA SER A 47 8.89 -5.38 -21.11
C SER A 47 9.08 -5.99 -19.72
N PRO A 48 8.10 -5.84 -18.81
CA PRO A 48 8.23 -6.38 -17.46
C PRO A 48 8.10 -7.91 -17.45
N LEU A 49 8.82 -8.55 -16.54
CA LEU A 49 8.49 -9.89 -16.09
C LEU A 49 7.31 -9.82 -15.11
N HIS A 50 6.46 -10.83 -15.13
CA HIS A 50 5.31 -10.92 -14.26
C HIS A 50 5.50 -12.06 -13.27
N LEU A 51 5.26 -11.77 -11.99
CA LEU A 51 5.23 -12.74 -10.91
C LEU A 51 3.88 -12.64 -10.19
N SER A 52 3.32 -13.77 -9.82
CA SER A 52 2.26 -13.82 -8.83
C SER A 52 2.84 -13.83 -7.42
N ASN A 53 2.01 -13.59 -6.41
CA ASN A 53 2.40 -13.75 -5.01
C ASN A 53 2.85 -15.19 -4.71
N LEU A 54 2.25 -16.18 -5.37
CA LEU A 54 2.64 -17.58 -5.22
C LEU A 54 4.02 -17.85 -5.84
N ASP A 55 4.32 -17.28 -7.01
CA ASP A 55 5.67 -17.37 -7.59
C ASP A 55 6.71 -16.76 -6.65
N LEU A 56 6.41 -15.62 -6.04
CA LEU A 56 7.31 -14.97 -5.09
C LEU A 56 7.50 -15.81 -3.81
N HIS A 57 6.45 -16.53 -3.38
CA HIS A 57 6.51 -17.44 -2.24
C HIS A 57 7.38 -18.67 -2.55
N GLU A 58 7.16 -19.30 -3.70
CA GLU A 58 7.81 -20.58 -4.08
C GLU A 58 9.21 -20.36 -4.67
N HIS A 59 9.44 -19.23 -5.33
CA HIS A 59 10.64 -18.93 -6.11
C HIS A 59 11.22 -17.53 -5.79
N PRO A 60 11.65 -17.27 -4.54
CA PRO A 60 12.25 -16.00 -4.15
C PRO A 60 13.51 -15.65 -4.95
N ASP A 61 14.17 -16.65 -5.54
CA ASP A 61 15.33 -16.51 -6.40
C ASP A 61 15.05 -15.75 -7.71
N TYR A 62 13.80 -15.67 -8.17
CA TYR A 62 13.45 -14.85 -9.35
C TYR A 62 13.85 -13.38 -9.17
N LEU A 63 13.87 -12.88 -7.93
CA LEU A 63 14.31 -11.51 -7.67
C LEU A 63 15.83 -11.28 -7.85
N GLN A 64 16.65 -12.35 -7.97
CA GLN A 64 18.10 -12.19 -8.11
C GLN A 64 18.51 -11.50 -9.42
N SER A 65 17.72 -11.66 -10.48
CA SER A 65 17.96 -11.06 -11.80
C SER A 65 17.19 -9.74 -12.01
N VAL A 66 16.41 -9.30 -11.03
CA VAL A 66 15.56 -8.11 -11.12
C VAL A 66 16.26 -6.92 -10.49
N LYS A 67 16.23 -5.77 -11.16
CA LYS A 67 16.72 -4.49 -10.63
C LYS A 67 15.64 -3.69 -9.93
N VAL A 68 14.43 -3.70 -10.50
CA VAL A 68 13.27 -2.97 -9.97
C VAL A 68 12.10 -3.94 -9.82
N LEU A 69 11.55 -4.04 -8.61
CA LEU A 69 10.30 -4.73 -8.32
C LEU A 69 9.17 -3.69 -8.26
N ILE A 70 8.03 -3.99 -8.88
CA ILE A 70 6.85 -3.12 -8.87
C ILE A 70 5.68 -3.91 -8.27
N LEU A 71 5.12 -3.43 -7.18
CA LEU A 71 3.88 -3.92 -6.60
C LEU A 71 2.73 -3.02 -7.05
N THR A 72 1.58 -3.61 -7.41
CA THR A 72 0.42 -2.87 -7.92
C THR A 72 -0.88 -3.37 -7.31
N GLY A 73 -1.87 -2.49 -7.17
CA GLY A 73 -3.23 -2.83 -6.78
C GLY A 73 -3.44 -2.88 -5.26
N HIS A 74 -4.01 -3.97 -4.76
CA HIS A 74 -4.34 -4.17 -3.36
C HIS A 74 -3.72 -5.50 -2.90
N ASP A 75 -2.57 -5.45 -2.24
CA ASP A 75 -1.73 -6.63 -1.99
C ASP A 75 -1.63 -6.94 -0.48
N GLU A 76 -2.71 -7.40 0.07
CA GLU A 76 -3.02 -7.52 1.51
C GLU A 76 -2.40 -8.76 2.18
N TYR A 77 -2.28 -9.89 1.42
CA TYR A 77 -1.98 -11.20 1.98
C TYR A 77 -0.57 -11.67 1.62
N TRP A 78 0.32 -11.73 2.62
CA TRP A 78 1.73 -12.07 2.43
C TRP A 78 2.18 -13.24 3.29
N THR A 79 3.00 -14.13 2.75
CA THR A 79 3.71 -15.13 3.53
C THR A 79 5.02 -14.57 4.09
N ALA A 80 5.61 -15.28 5.06
CA ALA A 80 6.92 -14.91 5.59
C ALA A 80 8.01 -14.99 4.49
N GLU A 81 7.92 -15.97 3.60
CA GLU A 81 8.83 -16.21 2.48
C GLU A 81 8.80 -15.05 1.48
N MET A 82 7.60 -14.58 1.10
CA MET A 82 7.44 -13.40 0.23
C MET A 82 8.09 -12.18 0.85
N ARG A 83 7.81 -11.94 2.14
CA ARG A 83 8.37 -10.80 2.86
C ARG A 83 9.89 -10.86 2.92
N GLN A 84 10.44 -12.02 3.26
CA GLN A 84 11.88 -12.26 3.32
C GLN A 84 12.55 -12.08 1.95
N ALA A 85 11.89 -12.51 0.88
CA ALA A 85 12.40 -12.32 -0.49
C ALA A 85 12.58 -10.84 -0.83
N VAL A 86 11.59 -10.01 -0.48
CA VAL A 86 11.65 -8.55 -0.71
C VAL A 86 12.68 -7.89 0.20
N ASP A 87 12.78 -8.26 1.47
CA ASP A 87 13.79 -7.73 2.38
C ASP A 87 15.21 -8.03 1.87
N GLN A 88 15.48 -9.29 1.47
CA GLN A 88 16.75 -9.69 0.88
C GLN A 88 17.03 -9.00 -0.45
N PHE A 89 16.01 -8.77 -1.27
CA PHE A 89 16.13 -8.00 -2.50
C PHE A 89 16.60 -6.57 -2.21
N LEU A 90 16.00 -5.90 -1.24
CA LEU A 90 16.38 -4.54 -0.81
C LEU A 90 17.78 -4.51 -0.17
N GLU A 91 18.14 -5.53 0.63
CA GLU A 91 19.46 -5.67 1.23
C GLU A 91 20.59 -5.85 0.19
N ARG A 92 20.27 -6.33 -1.00
CA ARG A 92 21.22 -6.41 -2.13
C ARG A 92 21.25 -5.17 -3.01
N GLY A 93 20.61 -4.08 -2.59
CA GLY A 93 20.51 -2.83 -3.37
C GLY A 93 19.38 -2.83 -4.39
N GLY A 94 18.46 -3.78 -4.33
CA GLY A 94 17.25 -3.81 -5.15
C GLY A 94 16.36 -2.59 -4.92
N ARG A 95 15.49 -2.29 -5.87
CA ARG A 95 14.65 -1.10 -5.87
C ARG A 95 13.19 -1.47 -6.00
N LEU A 96 12.36 -0.93 -5.12
CA LEU A 96 10.95 -1.25 -4.99
C LEU A 96 10.08 -0.02 -5.27
N ALA A 97 9.13 -0.17 -6.18
CA ALA A 97 8.04 0.78 -6.39
C ALA A 97 6.72 0.14 -5.93
N VAL A 98 6.02 0.76 -4.99
CA VAL A 98 4.76 0.26 -4.44
C VAL A 98 3.63 1.18 -4.89
N PHE A 99 2.93 0.81 -5.95
CA PHE A 99 1.71 1.47 -6.44
C PHE A 99 0.47 0.70 -5.95
N ALA A 100 0.38 0.56 -4.65
CA ALA A 100 -0.63 -0.25 -4.01
C ALA A 100 -1.05 0.37 -2.67
N GLY A 101 -2.20 -0.02 -2.15
CA GLY A 101 -2.65 0.26 -0.81
C GLY A 101 -2.87 -1.03 -0.03
N ASN A 102 -2.92 -0.94 1.30
CA ASN A 102 -3.06 -2.04 2.25
C ASN A 102 -2.08 -3.20 1.98
N VAL A 103 -0.81 -2.82 1.74
CA VAL A 103 0.23 -3.78 1.41
C VAL A 103 0.66 -4.55 2.65
N CYS A 104 0.74 -5.89 2.50
CA CYS A 104 1.29 -6.74 3.54
C CYS A 104 0.53 -6.62 4.88
N TRP A 105 -0.82 -6.59 4.84
CA TRP A 105 -1.63 -6.46 6.05
C TRP A 105 -1.78 -7.78 6.81
N TRP A 106 -2.07 -8.89 6.09
CA TRP A 106 -2.25 -10.21 6.69
C TRP A 106 -1.08 -11.13 6.40
N LYS A 107 -0.47 -11.66 7.46
CA LYS A 107 0.47 -12.78 7.36
C LYS A 107 -0.31 -14.08 7.23
N ILE A 108 -0.08 -14.78 6.14
CA ILE A 108 -0.73 -16.05 5.82
C ILE A 108 0.29 -17.20 5.78
N ASN A 109 -0.20 -18.43 5.95
CA ASN A 109 0.54 -19.64 5.63
C ASN A 109 0.00 -20.27 4.34
N VAL A 110 0.90 -20.87 3.57
CA VAL A 110 0.57 -21.75 2.44
C VAL A 110 0.79 -23.21 2.87
N ARG A 111 -0.22 -24.05 2.68
CA ARG A 111 -0.15 -25.50 2.99
C ARG A 111 -0.74 -26.29 1.82
N GLY A 112 0.12 -26.71 0.89
CA GLY A 112 -0.31 -27.26 -0.38
C GLY A 112 -1.25 -26.28 -1.09
N PRO A 113 -2.45 -26.70 -1.50
CA PRO A 113 -3.37 -25.79 -2.20
C PRO A 113 -4.20 -24.88 -1.28
N ARG A 114 -3.84 -24.74 -0.01
CA ARG A 114 -4.60 -23.96 0.98
C ARG A 114 -3.85 -22.72 1.44
N LEU A 115 -4.54 -21.60 1.51
CA LEU A 115 -4.11 -20.37 2.16
C LEU A 115 -4.81 -20.28 3.52
N LEU A 116 -4.06 -20.06 4.57
CA LEU A 116 -4.53 -20.09 5.96
C LEU A 116 -4.20 -18.77 6.67
N VAL A 117 -5.16 -18.20 7.38
CA VAL A 117 -4.93 -17.01 8.22
C VAL A 117 -5.77 -17.04 9.48
N ASN A 118 -5.19 -16.63 10.59
CA ASN A 118 -5.88 -16.39 11.85
C ASN A 118 -6.17 -14.89 12.01
N LYS A 119 -7.42 -14.49 11.95
CA LYS A 119 -7.89 -13.10 12.12
C LYS A 119 -8.52 -12.85 13.51
N SER A 120 -8.33 -13.76 14.48
CA SER A 120 -8.92 -13.62 15.82
C SER A 120 -8.34 -12.47 16.66
N GLY A 121 -7.18 -11.95 16.28
CA GLY A 121 -6.45 -10.95 17.07
C GLY A 121 -5.59 -11.58 18.19
N GLU A 122 -5.61 -12.89 18.37
CA GLU A 122 -4.81 -13.65 19.34
C GLU A 122 -3.95 -14.68 18.61
N ASN A 123 -2.76 -14.97 19.13
CA ASN A 123 -1.96 -16.07 18.57
C ASN A 123 -2.59 -17.43 18.93
N THR A 124 -2.26 -18.44 18.15
CA THR A 124 -2.78 -19.80 18.34
C THR A 124 -1.66 -20.83 18.41
N THR A 125 -1.88 -21.92 19.12
CA THR A 125 -0.98 -23.08 19.17
C THR A 125 -1.24 -24.08 18.04
N ASP A 126 -2.27 -23.86 17.23
CA ASP A 126 -2.54 -24.69 16.05
C ASP A 126 -1.44 -24.45 14.99
N PRO A 127 -0.64 -25.48 14.67
CA PRO A 127 0.54 -25.32 13.81
C PRO A 127 0.21 -24.90 12.37
N GLU A 128 -1.03 -25.05 11.90
CA GLU A 128 -1.44 -24.56 10.58
C GLU A 128 -1.67 -23.05 10.57
N TYR A 129 -2.09 -22.48 11.69
CA TYR A 129 -2.42 -21.07 11.83
C TYR A 129 -1.47 -20.28 12.74
N GLN A 130 -0.54 -20.98 13.39
CA GLN A 130 0.44 -20.36 14.28
C GLN A 130 1.23 -19.29 13.53
N ASP A 131 1.49 -18.18 14.24
CA ASP A 131 2.24 -17.03 13.73
C ASP A 131 1.65 -16.37 12.46
N THR A 132 0.38 -16.66 12.15
CA THR A 132 -0.40 -15.90 11.17
C THR A 132 -1.23 -14.82 11.86
N GLY A 133 -1.78 -13.90 11.09
CA GLY A 133 -2.57 -12.77 11.60
C GLY A 133 -2.13 -11.46 10.98
N ASN A 134 -2.44 -10.35 11.62
CA ASN A 134 -2.00 -9.06 11.12
C ASN A 134 -0.50 -8.85 11.39
N TRP A 135 0.25 -8.33 10.41
CA TRP A 135 1.70 -8.13 10.52
C TRP A 135 2.13 -7.18 11.65
N TYR A 136 1.27 -6.34 12.19
CA TYR A 136 1.58 -5.50 13.36
C TYR A 136 1.45 -6.24 14.70
N GLN A 137 0.95 -7.46 14.71
CA GLN A 137 0.77 -8.23 15.94
C GLN A 137 2.12 -8.50 16.63
N PRO A 138 2.17 -8.41 17.98
CA PRO A 138 3.43 -8.52 18.72
C PRO A 138 4.20 -9.82 18.52
N TRP A 139 3.49 -10.92 18.26
CA TRP A 139 4.11 -12.23 18.05
C TRP A 139 4.75 -12.41 16.66
N ILE A 140 4.46 -11.52 15.70
CA ILE A 140 5.05 -11.61 14.35
C ILE A 140 6.43 -10.94 14.28
N HIS A 141 6.69 -9.92 15.13
CA HIS A 141 7.97 -9.24 15.28
C HIS A 141 8.58 -8.64 14.01
N HIS A 142 7.77 -8.39 12.97
CA HIS A 142 8.24 -7.87 11.69
C HIS A 142 7.25 -6.83 11.12
N PRO A 143 7.25 -5.61 11.64
CA PRO A 143 6.28 -4.59 11.26
C PRO A 143 6.42 -4.18 9.78
N VAL A 144 5.27 -3.92 9.13
CA VAL A 144 5.16 -3.63 7.69
C VAL A 144 6.04 -2.45 7.27
N GLN A 145 6.00 -1.39 8.05
CA GLN A 145 6.72 -0.14 7.76
C GLN A 145 8.24 -0.29 7.76
N ALA A 146 8.79 -1.33 8.38
CA ALA A 146 10.23 -1.57 8.36
C ALA A 146 10.76 -1.86 6.93
N THR A 147 9.95 -2.53 6.09
CA THR A 147 10.28 -2.81 4.70
C THR A 147 9.71 -1.75 3.75
N PHE A 148 8.43 -1.40 3.94
CA PHE A 148 7.69 -0.61 2.95
C PHE A 148 7.67 0.90 3.25
N GLY A 149 8.05 1.33 4.46
CA GLY A 149 8.04 2.74 4.89
C GLY A 149 6.65 3.30 5.19
N LEU A 150 5.58 2.62 4.80
CA LEU A 150 4.18 2.97 5.09
C LEU A 150 3.44 1.75 5.63
N THR A 151 2.26 1.97 6.21
CA THR A 151 1.37 0.91 6.70
C THR A 151 -0.08 1.38 6.73
N ASN A 152 -1.01 0.48 6.45
CA ASN A 152 -2.44 0.74 6.58
C ASN A 152 -2.88 0.93 8.05
N HIS A 153 -2.15 0.40 9.03
CA HIS A 153 -2.50 0.48 10.45
C HIS A 153 -2.75 1.92 10.93
N VAL A 154 -2.05 2.90 10.38
CA VAL A 154 -2.23 4.32 10.71
C VAL A 154 -2.92 5.12 9.60
N GLY A 155 -3.08 4.53 8.43
CA GLY A 155 -3.81 5.10 7.30
C GLY A 155 -5.31 4.86 7.40
N GLY A 156 -5.67 3.60 7.38
CA GLY A 156 -7.05 3.14 7.45
C GLY A 156 -7.82 3.38 6.17
N TYR A 157 -8.59 4.47 6.07
CA TYR A 157 -9.53 4.68 4.96
C TYR A 157 -9.41 6.08 4.35
N ALA A 158 -9.66 6.20 3.05
CA ALA A 158 -9.90 7.48 2.42
C ALA A 158 -11.21 8.09 2.96
N VAL A 159 -11.21 9.40 3.24
CA VAL A 159 -12.36 10.09 3.86
C VAL A 159 -13.67 9.86 3.10
N PRO A 160 -13.72 9.99 1.74
CA PRO A 160 -14.96 9.83 0.99
C PRO A 160 -15.50 8.40 0.95
N TYR A 161 -14.67 7.40 1.21
CA TYR A 161 -15.11 6.01 1.31
C TYR A 161 -15.65 5.65 2.68
N PHE A 162 -15.26 6.40 3.70
CA PHE A 162 -15.65 6.12 5.08
C PHE A 162 -16.85 6.94 5.53
N TRP A 163 -16.95 8.19 5.07
CA TRP A 163 -18.03 9.11 5.43
C TRP A 163 -18.66 9.78 4.22
N SER A 164 -19.98 10.00 4.29
CA SER A 164 -20.66 10.92 3.39
C SER A 164 -20.19 12.37 3.64
N LEU A 165 -20.47 13.27 2.69
CA LEU A 165 -20.19 14.71 2.89
C LEU A 165 -20.83 15.23 4.17
N ASP A 166 -22.10 14.87 4.44
CA ASP A 166 -22.82 15.28 5.64
C ASP A 166 -22.13 14.80 6.93
N ASP A 167 -21.65 13.55 6.95
CA ASP A 167 -20.96 13.00 8.10
C ASP A 167 -19.59 13.65 8.30
N ALA A 168 -18.89 13.90 7.20
CA ALA A 168 -17.60 14.60 7.22
C ALA A 168 -17.74 16.04 7.76
N LEU A 169 -18.75 16.78 7.29
CA LEU A 169 -19.07 18.14 7.76
C LEU A 169 -19.39 18.18 9.27
N LYS A 170 -20.20 17.22 9.77
CA LYS A 170 -20.49 17.07 11.22
C LYS A 170 -19.23 16.83 12.05
N ARG A 171 -18.18 16.29 11.45
CA ARG A 171 -16.88 16.01 12.08
C ARG A 171 -15.86 17.13 11.88
N GLY A 172 -16.26 18.25 11.31
CA GLY A 172 -15.40 19.42 11.11
C GLY A 172 -14.51 19.37 9.88
N VAL A 173 -14.72 18.40 8.97
CA VAL A 173 -14.08 18.40 7.64
C VAL A 173 -14.81 19.41 6.77
N SER A 174 -14.10 20.37 6.19
CA SER A 174 -14.73 21.33 5.27
C SER A 174 -15.15 20.63 3.95
N GLN A 175 -16.14 21.23 3.24
CA GLN A 175 -16.53 20.72 1.93
C GLN A 175 -15.34 20.68 0.96
N ALA A 176 -14.49 21.72 0.95
CA ALA A 176 -13.32 21.78 0.10
C ALA A 176 -12.29 20.68 0.43
N ASP A 177 -12.11 20.35 1.71
CA ASP A 177 -11.23 19.26 2.13
C ASP A 177 -11.81 17.91 1.74
N TYR A 178 -13.11 17.70 1.92
CA TYR A 178 -13.79 16.48 1.51
C TYR A 178 -13.67 16.24 0.00
N GLU A 179 -13.96 17.26 -0.81
CA GLU A 179 -13.83 17.21 -2.27
C GLU A 179 -12.38 16.94 -2.72
N SER A 180 -11.40 17.37 -1.92
CA SER A 180 -9.98 17.20 -2.20
C SER A 180 -9.38 15.92 -1.57
N ALA A 181 -10.17 15.15 -0.82
CA ALA A 181 -9.66 14.01 -0.06
C ALA A 181 -9.18 12.83 -0.93
N TYR A 182 -9.49 12.86 -2.23
CA TYR A 182 -8.94 11.91 -3.22
C TYR A 182 -7.58 12.35 -3.81
N ALA A 183 -7.06 13.52 -3.44
CA ALA A 183 -5.84 14.06 -4.00
C ALA A 183 -4.64 13.90 -3.06
N ILE A 184 -3.46 13.85 -3.64
CA ILE A 184 -2.18 13.93 -2.92
C ILE A 184 -1.67 15.37 -2.97
N THR A 185 -1.32 15.92 -1.80
CA THR A 185 -0.69 17.23 -1.64
C THR A 185 0.83 17.06 -1.66
N VAL A 186 1.52 17.78 -2.54
CA VAL A 186 2.97 17.72 -2.70
C VAL A 186 3.68 18.40 -1.54
N THR A 187 4.67 17.74 -0.94
CA THR A 187 5.51 18.31 0.14
C THR A 187 6.97 18.53 -0.29
N ALA A 188 7.46 17.75 -1.25
CA ALA A 188 8.86 17.77 -1.70
C ALA A 188 8.96 17.93 -3.24
N PRO A 189 8.57 19.08 -3.83
CA PRO A 189 8.49 19.25 -5.29
C PRO A 189 9.84 19.14 -6.00
N GLY A 190 10.96 19.30 -5.31
CA GLY A 190 12.30 19.11 -5.85
C GLY A 190 12.69 17.64 -6.05
N HIS A 191 11.89 16.70 -5.59
CA HIS A 191 12.18 15.28 -5.78
C HIS A 191 12.04 14.86 -7.25
N ARG A 192 12.88 13.94 -7.71
CA ARG A 192 13.01 13.54 -9.13
C ARG A 192 11.71 12.99 -9.73
N ILE A 193 10.83 12.39 -8.93
CA ILE A 193 9.52 11.91 -9.43
C ILE A 193 8.61 13.04 -9.90
N PHE A 194 8.79 14.27 -9.40
CA PHE A 194 8.01 15.44 -9.81
C PHE A 194 8.62 16.25 -10.95
N ARG A 195 9.72 15.75 -11.54
CA ARG A 195 10.35 16.42 -12.68
C ARG A 195 9.34 16.64 -13.81
N GLU A 196 9.36 17.84 -14.41
CA GLU A 196 8.49 18.24 -15.52
C GLU A 196 6.98 18.24 -15.23
N THR A 197 6.55 18.02 -13.99
CA THR A 197 5.12 18.11 -13.61
C THR A 197 4.64 19.55 -13.44
N GLY A 198 5.54 20.48 -13.17
CA GLY A 198 5.21 21.86 -12.81
C GLY A 198 4.68 22.04 -11.38
N LEU A 199 4.53 20.95 -10.62
CA LEU A 199 3.99 20.99 -9.26
C LEU A 199 4.92 21.70 -8.28
N LYS A 200 4.32 22.47 -7.37
CA LYS A 200 4.96 23.17 -6.25
C LYS A 200 4.53 22.56 -4.91
N SER A 201 5.21 22.93 -3.85
CA SER A 201 4.78 22.57 -2.48
C SER A 201 3.38 23.12 -2.20
N GLY A 202 2.49 22.26 -1.70
CA GLY A 202 1.10 22.55 -1.44
C GLY A 202 0.15 22.31 -2.63
N ASP A 203 0.66 22.12 -3.85
CA ASP A 203 -0.18 21.74 -4.98
C ASP A 203 -0.76 20.34 -4.79
N ARG A 204 -1.95 20.11 -5.33
CA ARG A 204 -2.67 18.84 -5.27
C ARG A 204 -2.75 18.21 -6.66
N PHE A 205 -2.68 16.88 -6.73
CA PHE A 205 -2.83 16.14 -7.98
C PHE A 205 -3.62 14.84 -7.77
N GLY A 206 -4.18 14.30 -8.84
CA GLY A 206 -4.91 13.04 -8.83
C GLY A 206 -6.35 13.14 -8.33
N LEU A 207 -6.92 14.35 -8.19
CA LEU A 207 -8.30 14.53 -7.75
C LEU A 207 -9.29 13.96 -8.78
N ASP A 208 -9.09 14.26 -10.07
CA ASP A 208 -10.00 13.85 -11.14
C ASP A 208 -9.99 12.33 -11.35
N SER A 209 -8.89 11.68 -11.03
CA SER A 209 -8.72 10.23 -11.12
C SER A 209 -8.98 9.49 -9.80
N LEU A 210 -9.40 10.19 -8.75
CA LEU A 210 -9.68 9.64 -7.42
C LEU A 210 -8.47 8.85 -6.88
N LEU A 211 -7.29 9.47 -6.92
CA LEU A 211 -6.01 8.81 -6.70
C LEU A 211 -5.85 8.24 -5.29
N VAL A 212 -6.34 8.94 -4.24
CA VAL A 212 -6.35 8.39 -2.88
C VAL A 212 -7.59 7.53 -2.72
N ASP A 213 -7.39 6.23 -2.86
CA ASP A 213 -8.44 5.22 -2.87
C ASP A 213 -8.66 4.59 -1.47
N PHE A 214 -9.42 3.51 -1.40
CA PHE A 214 -10.12 2.90 -0.28
C PHE A 214 -9.27 2.71 0.99
N GLU A 215 -8.12 2.05 0.92
CA GLU A 215 -7.28 1.69 2.07
C GLU A 215 -5.83 2.16 1.86
N PRO A 216 -5.56 3.47 2.00
CA PRO A 216 -4.20 3.97 1.82
C PRO A 216 -3.26 3.56 2.95
N ASP A 217 -2.03 3.23 2.58
CA ASP A 217 -0.90 3.08 3.49
C ASP A 217 -0.30 4.44 3.80
N THR A 218 -0.01 4.72 5.05
CA THR A 218 0.48 6.04 5.46
C THR A 218 1.56 5.98 6.55
N VAL A 219 2.14 7.14 6.83
CA VAL A 219 2.96 7.42 8.01
C VAL A 219 2.42 8.64 8.74
N PRO A 220 2.24 8.60 10.07
CA PRO A 220 1.86 9.75 10.87
C PRO A 220 2.92 10.85 10.82
N LEU A 221 2.49 12.10 10.94
CA LEU A 221 3.35 13.27 10.87
C LEU A 221 3.35 14.06 12.18
N HIS A 222 4.51 14.65 12.51
CA HIS A 222 4.61 15.74 13.45
C HIS A 222 3.99 17.04 12.86
N PRO A 223 3.72 18.06 13.70
CA PRO A 223 3.20 19.33 13.20
C PRO A 223 4.11 20.05 12.19
N ASP A 224 5.41 19.75 12.18
CA ASP A 224 6.39 20.27 11.23
C ASP A 224 6.42 19.50 9.90
N GLY A 225 5.59 18.44 9.76
CA GLY A 225 5.50 17.60 8.57
C GLY A 225 6.54 16.47 8.50
N SER A 226 7.41 16.33 9.50
CA SER A 226 8.34 15.20 9.58
C SER A 226 7.63 13.91 9.99
N PRO A 227 8.09 12.73 9.54
CA PRO A 227 7.52 11.46 9.97
C PRO A 227 7.66 11.24 11.47
N THR A 228 6.62 10.71 12.11
CA THR A 228 6.68 10.32 13.52
C THR A 228 6.63 8.80 13.68
N SER A 229 7.40 8.29 14.64
CA SER A 229 7.37 6.90 15.07
C SER A 229 6.71 6.72 16.44
N SER A 230 6.02 7.75 16.97
CA SER A 230 5.52 7.77 18.35
C SER A 230 4.55 6.63 18.67
N GLU A 231 3.74 6.20 17.69
CA GLU A 231 2.76 5.13 17.87
C GLU A 231 3.26 3.78 17.36
N MET A 232 4.20 3.77 16.42
CA MET A 232 4.76 2.57 15.82
C MET A 232 6.27 2.70 15.63
N LYS A 233 7.03 1.95 16.40
CA LYS A 233 8.49 1.82 16.19
C LYS A 233 8.76 1.16 14.83
N ALA A 234 9.96 1.38 14.28
CA ALA A 234 10.49 0.74 13.07
C ALA A 234 10.18 1.40 11.71
N PHE A 235 9.80 2.67 11.68
CA PHE A 235 9.92 3.43 10.42
C PHE A 235 11.42 3.62 10.07
N PRO A 236 11.79 3.50 8.78
CA PRO A 236 13.16 3.73 8.35
C PRO A 236 13.64 5.15 8.71
N ALA A 237 14.85 5.27 9.26
CA ALA A 237 15.41 6.58 9.64
C ALA A 237 15.63 7.50 8.41
N THR A 238 15.72 6.94 7.21
CA THR A 238 15.89 7.66 5.94
C THR A 238 14.57 8.02 5.29
N LEU A 239 13.42 7.77 5.97
CA LEU A 239 12.10 8.01 5.39
C LEU A 239 11.87 9.49 5.12
N GLN A 240 11.58 9.81 3.87
CA GLN A 240 11.21 11.14 3.40
C GLN A 240 9.77 11.14 2.91
N VAL A 241 8.96 12.09 3.37
CA VAL A 241 7.60 12.31 2.88
C VAL A 241 7.65 13.22 1.65
N LEU A 242 7.09 12.75 0.54
CA LEU A 242 7.04 13.45 -0.74
C LEU A 242 5.64 14.01 -1.00
N GLY A 243 4.62 13.43 -0.38
CA GLY A 243 3.23 13.87 -0.48
C GLY A 243 2.37 13.38 0.66
N THR A 244 1.32 14.14 0.95
CA THR A 244 0.37 13.88 2.04
C THR A 244 -1.04 13.70 1.52
N ALA A 245 -1.86 12.96 2.29
CA ALA A 245 -3.29 12.84 2.03
C ALA A 245 -4.08 12.90 3.33
N MET A 246 -5.35 13.28 3.22
CA MET A 246 -6.31 13.22 4.31
C MET A 246 -6.91 11.81 4.40
N VAL A 247 -6.80 11.18 5.55
CA VAL A 247 -7.28 9.82 5.78
C VAL A 247 -8.05 9.72 7.10
N VAL A 248 -8.85 8.67 7.24
CA VAL A 248 -9.57 8.35 8.48
C VAL A 248 -8.81 7.28 9.23
N ASN A 249 -8.30 7.60 10.42
CA ASN A 249 -7.73 6.60 11.29
C ASN A 249 -8.85 5.81 12.00
N PRO A 250 -9.08 4.52 11.66
CA PRO A 250 -10.19 3.74 12.19
C PRO A 250 -10.01 3.33 13.65
N TYR A 251 -8.78 3.40 14.17
CA TYR A 251 -8.46 2.99 15.55
C TYR A 251 -8.69 4.11 16.57
N PHE A 252 -8.98 5.32 16.10
CA PHE A 252 -9.36 6.42 16.97
C PHE A 252 -10.84 6.35 17.32
N THR A 253 -11.17 6.37 18.61
CA THR A 253 -12.54 6.50 19.12
C THR A 253 -12.63 7.79 19.95
N ALA A 254 -13.52 8.70 19.55
CA ALA A 254 -13.78 9.94 20.32
C ALA A 254 -14.53 9.65 21.62
N VAL A 255 -14.54 10.66 22.52
CA VAL A 255 -15.21 10.55 23.84
C VAL A 255 -16.71 10.24 23.72
N ASP A 256 -17.36 10.68 22.66
CA ASP A 256 -18.77 10.41 22.35
C ASP A 256 -19.03 9.04 21.73
N GLY A 257 -18.00 8.19 21.63
CA GLY A 257 -18.07 6.86 21.00
C GLY A 257 -17.95 6.88 19.48
N THR A 258 -17.79 8.04 18.87
CA THR A 258 -17.59 8.16 17.43
C THR A 258 -16.25 7.55 17.02
N LYS A 259 -16.27 6.62 16.07
CA LYS A 259 -15.07 5.99 15.52
C LYS A 259 -14.49 6.81 14.36
N GLY A 260 -13.18 6.77 14.26
CA GLY A 260 -12.41 7.40 13.19
C GLY A 260 -12.06 8.86 13.49
N ARG A 261 -10.81 9.20 13.25
CA ARG A 261 -10.27 10.56 13.27
C ARG A 261 -9.73 10.89 11.89
N VAL A 262 -10.10 12.05 11.37
CA VAL A 262 -9.46 12.60 10.17
C VAL A 262 -8.08 13.11 10.54
N VAL A 263 -7.08 12.66 9.80
CA VAL A 263 -5.69 13.08 9.94
C VAL A 263 -5.08 13.31 8.56
N THR A 264 -4.12 14.22 8.49
CA THR A 264 -3.27 14.37 7.31
C THR A 264 -1.97 13.62 7.57
N ASN A 265 -1.74 12.55 6.82
CA ASN A 265 -0.58 11.69 6.93
C ASN A 265 0.28 11.71 5.66
N GLY A 266 1.55 11.32 5.77
CA GLY A 266 2.38 11.02 4.61
C GLY A 266 1.86 9.78 3.89
N VAL A 267 1.61 9.87 2.58
CA VAL A 267 1.08 8.79 1.73
C VAL A 267 2.01 8.46 0.58
N LEU A 268 2.85 9.40 0.19
CA LEU A 268 3.86 9.21 -0.84
C LEU A 268 5.23 9.43 -0.21
N THR A 269 6.07 8.39 -0.21
CA THR A 269 7.34 8.40 0.52
C THR A 269 8.47 7.75 -0.27
N GLU A 270 9.69 8.11 0.11
CA GLU A 270 10.91 7.40 -0.25
C GLU A 270 11.70 7.04 1.01
N HIS A 271 12.37 5.90 0.99
CA HIS A 271 13.45 5.59 1.91
C HIS A 271 14.52 4.73 1.25
N THR A 272 15.70 4.67 1.88
CA THR A 272 16.82 3.83 1.45
C THR A 272 17.25 2.90 2.56
N THR A 273 17.65 1.68 2.19
CA THR A 273 18.28 0.74 3.11
C THR A 273 19.77 1.05 3.27
N PRO A 274 20.44 0.59 4.34
CA PRO A 274 21.88 0.76 4.52
C PRO A 274 22.72 0.19 3.36
N ALA A 275 22.22 -0.83 2.68
CA ALA A 275 22.87 -1.46 1.52
C ALA A 275 22.60 -0.74 0.18
N GLY A 276 21.89 0.38 0.21
CA GLY A 276 21.55 1.16 -0.97
C GLY A 276 20.29 0.72 -1.71
N GLY A 277 19.56 -0.23 -1.18
CA GLY A 277 18.20 -0.54 -1.65
C GLY A 277 17.29 0.67 -1.48
N ARG A 278 16.31 0.83 -2.38
CA ARG A 278 15.43 2.01 -2.41
C ARG A 278 13.98 1.59 -2.50
N VAL A 279 13.13 2.24 -1.73
CA VAL A 279 11.69 2.05 -1.76
C VAL A 279 11.00 3.38 -2.04
N LEU A 280 10.23 3.43 -3.12
CA LEU A 280 9.23 4.46 -3.38
C LEU A 280 7.84 3.86 -3.11
N HIS A 281 7.15 4.36 -2.10
CA HIS A 281 5.81 3.90 -1.76
C HIS A 281 4.79 4.99 -2.08
N PHE A 282 3.86 4.67 -2.95
CA PHE A 282 2.83 5.56 -3.48
C PHE A 282 1.49 5.44 -2.72
N GLY A 283 1.44 4.64 -1.70
CA GLY A 283 0.49 4.58 -0.59
C GLY A 283 -0.97 4.26 -0.92
N THR A 284 -1.35 4.12 -2.18
CA THR A 284 -2.76 3.92 -2.57
C THR A 284 -2.89 3.08 -3.82
N SER A 285 -3.97 2.30 -3.90
CA SER A 285 -4.33 1.51 -5.08
C SER A 285 -4.85 2.36 -6.24
N GLY A 286 -5.36 3.56 -6.02
CA GLY A 286 -5.97 4.42 -7.05
C GLY A 286 -5.07 4.79 -8.23
N TRP A 287 -3.77 4.54 -8.14
CA TRP A 287 -2.83 4.72 -9.26
C TRP A 287 -3.24 3.95 -10.52
N PHE A 288 -3.85 2.76 -10.38
CA PHE A 288 -4.32 2.02 -11.56
C PHE A 288 -5.40 2.80 -12.32
N GLY A 289 -6.34 3.42 -11.61
CA GLY A 289 -7.39 4.25 -12.21
C GLY A 289 -6.83 5.47 -12.92
N ALA A 290 -5.89 6.17 -12.27
CA ALA A 290 -5.22 7.33 -12.85
C ALA A 290 -4.45 6.98 -14.13
N LEU A 291 -3.74 5.85 -14.14
CA LEU A 291 -3.02 5.36 -15.32
C LEU A 291 -3.97 4.79 -16.39
N ASP A 292 -5.13 4.28 -16.01
CA ASP A 292 -6.11 3.75 -16.98
C ASP A 292 -6.74 4.85 -17.82
N VAL A 293 -7.00 6.01 -17.22
CA VAL A 293 -7.53 7.20 -17.91
C VAL A 293 -6.44 8.11 -18.48
N ASP A 294 -5.18 7.69 -18.41
CA ASP A 294 -4.00 8.50 -18.84
C ASP A 294 -3.96 9.90 -18.17
N ASP A 295 -4.33 10.00 -16.86
CA ASP A 295 -4.19 11.25 -16.11
C ASP A 295 -2.75 11.76 -16.22
N VAL A 296 -2.59 12.98 -16.70
CA VAL A 296 -1.30 13.51 -17.15
C VAL A 296 -0.26 13.55 -16.04
N VAL A 297 -0.63 14.07 -14.88
CA VAL A 297 0.32 14.24 -13.75
C VAL A 297 0.71 12.90 -13.12
N PRO A 298 -0.22 12.02 -12.71
CA PRO A 298 0.10 10.69 -12.25
C PRO A 298 0.92 9.87 -13.26
N SER A 299 0.56 9.94 -14.55
CA SER A 299 1.29 9.23 -15.62
C SER A 299 2.73 9.70 -15.76
N LEU A 300 2.97 11.00 -15.61
CA LEU A 300 4.32 11.56 -15.64
C LEU A 300 5.12 11.18 -14.39
N ILE A 301 4.51 11.24 -13.20
CA ILE A 301 5.13 10.80 -11.95
C ILE A 301 5.49 9.31 -12.04
N PHE A 302 4.60 8.46 -12.55
CA PHE A 302 4.90 7.04 -12.77
C PHE A 302 6.14 6.84 -13.65
N ARG A 303 6.19 7.50 -14.81
CA ARG A 303 7.34 7.43 -15.73
C ARG A 303 8.63 7.87 -15.04
N ASN A 304 8.59 8.98 -14.32
CA ASN A 304 9.75 9.51 -13.61
C ASN A 304 10.22 8.57 -12.50
N ALA A 305 9.28 7.95 -11.76
CA ALA A 305 9.59 6.97 -10.72
C ALA A 305 10.30 5.73 -11.28
N ILE A 306 9.79 5.17 -12.38
CA ILE A 306 10.40 4.01 -13.02
C ILE A 306 11.79 4.37 -13.58
N ALA A 307 11.93 5.51 -14.25
CA ALA A 307 13.23 5.98 -14.76
C ALA A 307 14.25 6.17 -13.62
N TYR A 308 13.81 6.80 -12.53
CA TYR A 308 14.64 7.04 -11.35
C TYR A 308 15.08 5.76 -10.65
N LEU A 309 14.20 4.78 -10.52
CA LEU A 309 14.53 3.47 -9.94
C LEU A 309 15.38 2.60 -10.89
N ALA A 310 15.35 2.84 -12.20
CA ALA A 310 16.14 2.09 -13.17
C ALA A 310 17.61 2.52 -13.24
N GLU A 311 17.99 3.69 -12.72
CA GLU A 311 19.38 4.14 -12.63
C GLU A 311 20.22 3.32 -11.67
#